data_f4235278d41978de7df10cdeb4708979
#
_entry.id   f4235278d41978de7df10cdeb4708979
#
_cell.length_a   1.000
_cell.length_b   1.000
_cell.length_c   1.000
_cell.angle_alpha   90.00
_cell.angle_beta   90.00
_cell.angle_gamma   90.00
#
_symmetry.space_group_name_H-M   'P 1'
#
loop_
_entity.id
_entity.type
_entity.pdbx_description
1 polymer ?
#
loop_
_entity_poly.entity_id
_entity_poly.type
_entity_poly.pdbx_seq_one_letter_code
_entity_poly.pdbx_strand_id
1 'polypeptide(L)'
;MTRMARCSCGALRAEVSGDPIRVIACHCDECQRRTGSVFGVGAYYKREQVQINGPSKAFVRPGPEKRTVTNHFCPECGTPLFWQGDIASGIVGIAVGGFVDPDFSGAEDLLFREVQTFVGRIQP
;
A
#
# COMPACT_ATOMS: atom_id res chain seq x y z
N MET A 1 -11.34 9.61 -13.12
CA MET A 1 -9.98 10.10 -12.79
C MET A 1 -9.06 8.92 -12.59
N THR A 2 -7.85 9.01 -13.14
CA THR A 2 -6.83 7.96 -12.94
C THR A 2 -5.63 8.54 -12.22
N ARG A 3 -4.94 7.68 -11.46
CA ARG A 3 -3.68 8.01 -10.80
C ARG A 3 -2.67 6.93 -11.12
N MET A 4 -1.39 7.28 -11.13
CA MET A 4 -0.32 6.34 -11.41
C MET A 4 0.64 6.29 -10.23
N ALA A 5 0.78 5.11 -9.64
CA ALA A 5 1.82 4.82 -8.67
C ALA A 5 2.96 4.09 -9.38
N ARG A 6 4.20 4.38 -9.01
CA ARG A 6 5.34 3.71 -9.62
C ARG A 6 6.47 3.50 -8.61
N CYS A 7 7.32 2.54 -8.91
CA CYS A 7 8.55 2.33 -8.16
C CYS A 7 9.60 3.39 -8.50
N SER A 8 10.70 3.39 -7.76
CA SER A 8 11.75 4.41 -7.94
C SER A 8 12.30 4.43 -9.35
N CYS A 9 12.55 3.27 -9.97
CA CYS A 9 13.11 3.22 -11.33
C CYS A 9 12.04 3.33 -12.42
N GLY A 10 10.76 3.27 -12.06
CA GLY A 10 9.66 3.40 -13.01
C GLY A 10 9.28 2.13 -13.75
N ALA A 11 10.00 1.02 -13.53
CA ALA A 11 9.71 -0.23 -14.24
C ALA A 11 8.39 -0.87 -13.81
N LEU A 12 8.08 -0.83 -12.52
CA LEU A 12 6.83 -1.36 -11.98
C LEU A 12 5.87 -0.21 -11.72
N ARG A 13 4.65 -0.34 -12.26
CA ARG A 13 3.64 0.71 -12.18
C ARG A 13 2.27 0.13 -11.86
N ALA A 14 1.47 0.90 -11.14
CA ALA A 14 0.08 0.58 -10.85
C ALA A 14 -0.78 1.78 -11.24
N GLU A 15 -1.64 1.59 -12.23
CA GLU A 15 -2.62 2.61 -12.61
C GLU A 15 -3.94 2.28 -11.92
N VAL A 16 -4.52 3.27 -11.27
CA VAL A 16 -5.79 3.10 -10.56
C VAL A 16 -6.82 4.06 -11.14
N SER A 17 -8.07 3.62 -11.19
CA SER A 17 -9.19 4.44 -11.64
C SER A 17 -10.17 4.66 -10.50
N GLY A 18 -10.70 5.88 -10.40
CA GLY A 18 -11.63 6.26 -9.36
C GLY A 18 -10.97 6.45 -8.00
N ASP A 19 -11.78 6.54 -6.98
CA ASP A 19 -11.32 6.77 -5.63
C ASP A 19 -11.04 5.47 -4.90
N PRO A 20 -10.10 5.49 -3.94
CA PRO A 20 -9.89 4.31 -3.10
C PRO A 20 -11.09 4.05 -2.20
N ILE A 21 -11.26 2.79 -1.82
CA ILE A 21 -12.25 2.40 -0.81
C ILE A 21 -11.87 3.00 0.54
N ARG A 22 -10.57 2.93 0.87
CA ARG A 22 -10.03 3.43 2.12
C ARG A 22 -8.57 3.80 1.95
N VAL A 23 -8.10 4.72 2.80
CA VAL A 23 -6.68 5.01 2.97
C VAL A 23 -6.36 4.80 4.44
N ILE A 24 -5.39 3.94 4.72
CA ILE A 24 -5.08 3.50 6.08
C ILE A 24 -3.61 3.70 6.39
N ALA A 25 -3.34 4.33 7.53
CA ALA A 25 -2.00 4.33 8.12
C ALA A 25 -1.93 3.18 9.14
N CYS A 26 -0.97 2.28 8.96
CA CYS A 26 -0.84 1.10 9.79
C CYS A 26 0.52 1.06 10.48
N HIS A 27 0.51 0.88 11.79
CA HIS A 27 1.71 0.84 12.64
C HIS A 27 2.11 -0.59 13.03
N CYS A 28 1.56 -1.62 12.38
CA CYS A 28 1.93 -2.99 12.71
C CYS A 28 3.40 -3.25 12.35
N ASP A 29 4.00 -4.26 12.97
CA ASP A 29 5.40 -4.60 12.78
C ASP A 29 5.76 -4.79 11.31
N GLU A 30 4.89 -5.45 10.55
CA GLU A 30 5.14 -5.74 9.15
C GLU A 30 5.09 -4.47 8.28
N CYS A 31 4.20 -3.54 8.57
CA CYS A 31 4.16 -2.27 7.86
C CYS A 31 5.40 -1.43 8.19
N GLN A 32 5.86 -1.47 9.44
CA GLN A 32 7.10 -0.80 9.82
C GLN A 32 8.29 -1.39 9.06
N ARG A 33 8.38 -2.72 8.97
CA ARG A 33 9.47 -3.38 8.25
C ARG A 33 9.41 -3.09 6.75
N ARG A 34 8.22 -3.09 6.19
CA ARG A 34 8.03 -2.82 4.76
C ARG A 34 8.53 -1.42 4.37
N THR A 35 8.25 -0.43 5.20
CA THR A 35 8.53 0.97 4.87
C THR A 35 9.84 1.49 5.46
N GLY A 36 10.32 0.85 6.53
CA GLY A 36 11.44 1.41 7.30
C GLY A 36 11.05 2.63 8.14
N SER A 37 9.76 2.93 8.22
CA SER A 37 9.20 3.99 9.05
C SER A 37 8.41 3.38 10.20
N VAL A 38 7.91 4.22 11.10
CA VAL A 38 7.08 3.76 12.22
C VAL A 38 5.67 3.43 11.77
N PHE A 39 5.31 3.71 10.53
CA PHE A 39 4.02 3.32 9.96
C PHE A 39 4.13 3.22 8.44
N GLY A 40 3.17 2.52 7.84
CA GLY A 40 2.99 2.48 6.41
C GLY A 40 1.61 3.00 6.04
N VAL A 41 1.47 3.55 4.83
CA VAL A 41 0.20 4.07 4.35
C VAL A 41 -0.19 3.35 3.07
N GLY A 42 -1.40 2.80 3.07
CA GLY A 42 -1.95 2.11 1.92
C GLY A 42 -3.26 2.74 1.46
N ALA A 43 -3.42 2.85 0.15
CA ALA A 43 -4.70 3.17 -0.46
C ALA A 43 -5.29 1.88 -1.02
N TYR A 44 -6.50 1.55 -0.63
CA TYR A 44 -7.11 0.25 -0.95
C TYR A 44 -8.17 0.44 -2.02
N TYR A 45 -8.05 -0.36 -3.07
CA TYR A 45 -8.90 -0.30 -4.26
C TYR A 45 -9.52 -1.67 -4.52
N LYS A 46 -10.64 -1.69 -5.21
CA LYS A 46 -11.14 -2.94 -5.78
C LYS A 46 -10.18 -3.41 -6.87
N ARG A 47 -10.04 -4.71 -7.02
CA ARG A 47 -9.15 -5.30 -8.02
C ARG A 47 -9.42 -4.74 -9.43
N GLU A 48 -10.70 -4.50 -9.76
CA GLU A 48 -11.11 -4.00 -11.06
C GLU A 48 -10.63 -2.57 -11.34
N GLN A 49 -10.30 -1.83 -10.29
CA GLN A 49 -9.80 -0.45 -10.43
C GLN A 49 -8.31 -0.37 -10.72
N VAL A 50 -7.59 -1.50 -10.64
CA VAL A 50 -6.12 -1.50 -10.63
C VAL A 50 -5.58 -2.24 -11.84
N GLN A 51 -4.66 -1.59 -12.57
CA GLN A 51 -3.92 -2.20 -13.66
C GLN A 51 -2.43 -2.15 -13.33
N ILE A 52 -1.80 -3.32 -13.24
CA ILE A 52 -0.38 -3.45 -12.93
C ILE A 52 0.39 -3.63 -14.22
N ASN A 53 1.47 -2.89 -14.39
CA ASN A 53 2.38 -3.00 -15.52
C ASN A 53 3.81 -3.10 -15.04
N GLY A 54 4.58 -3.93 -15.72
CA GLY A 54 5.99 -4.13 -15.41
C GLY A 54 6.24 -5.33 -14.53
N PRO A 55 7.52 -5.66 -14.31
CA PRO A 55 7.90 -6.83 -13.54
C PRO A 55 7.72 -6.58 -12.05
N SER A 56 7.31 -7.62 -11.33
CA SER A 56 7.25 -7.58 -9.87
C SER A 56 7.72 -8.91 -9.31
N LYS A 57 8.26 -8.84 -8.10
CA LYS A 57 8.61 -10.01 -7.32
C LYS A 57 7.72 -10.04 -6.09
N ALA A 58 7.28 -11.22 -5.71
CA ALA A 58 6.35 -11.38 -4.61
C ALA A 58 7.04 -11.96 -3.39
N PHE A 59 6.67 -11.43 -2.22
CA PHE A 59 7.05 -12.01 -0.94
C PHE A 59 5.79 -12.21 -0.12
N VAL A 60 5.55 -13.47 0.28
CA VAL A 60 4.40 -13.82 1.11
C VAL A 60 4.81 -13.74 2.57
N ARG A 61 4.15 -12.87 3.32
CA ARG A 61 4.42 -12.71 4.74
C ARG A 61 3.23 -13.17 5.58
N PRO A 62 3.48 -13.55 6.85
CA PRO A 62 2.38 -13.88 7.74
C PRO A 62 1.54 -12.66 8.07
N GLY A 63 0.27 -12.90 8.29
CA GLY A 63 -0.70 -11.91 8.74
C GLY A 63 -1.40 -12.42 10.00
N PRO A 64 -2.41 -11.70 10.47
CA PRO A 64 -3.16 -12.11 11.66
C PRO A 64 -3.93 -13.41 11.39
N GLU A 65 -4.11 -14.20 12.42
CA GLU A 65 -4.94 -15.42 12.40
C GLU A 65 -4.55 -16.42 11.31
N LYS A 66 -3.23 -16.60 11.11
CA LYS A 66 -2.69 -17.51 10.08
C LYS A 66 -3.00 -17.09 8.65
N ARG A 67 -3.45 -15.88 8.45
CA ARG A 67 -3.66 -15.33 7.11
C ARG A 67 -2.33 -14.84 6.55
N THR A 68 -2.30 -14.60 5.25
CA THR A 68 -1.08 -14.16 4.58
C THR A 68 -1.34 -12.88 3.80
N VAL A 69 -0.29 -12.10 3.63
CA VAL A 69 -0.28 -10.94 2.74
C VAL A 69 0.87 -11.13 1.77
N THR A 70 0.58 -10.95 0.49
CA THR A 70 1.59 -11.03 -0.56
C THR A 70 2.00 -9.62 -0.95
N ASN A 71 3.23 -9.25 -0.62
CA ASN A 71 3.81 -7.98 -1.01
C ASN A 71 4.48 -8.12 -2.37
N HIS A 72 4.29 -7.12 -3.23
CA HIS A 72 4.91 -7.08 -4.55
C HIS A 72 5.84 -5.88 -4.62
N PHE A 73 7.06 -6.11 -5.10
CA PHE A 73 8.07 -5.08 -5.21
C PHE A 73 8.81 -5.18 -6.53
N CYS A 74 9.43 -4.08 -6.94
CA CYS A 74 10.18 -4.05 -8.17
C CYS A 74 11.48 -4.86 -8.01
N PRO A 75 11.76 -5.84 -8.90
CA PRO A 75 13.00 -6.62 -8.78
C PRO A 75 14.25 -5.81 -9.11
N GLU A 76 14.11 -4.68 -9.80
CA GLU A 76 15.26 -3.85 -10.19
C GLU A 76 15.65 -2.85 -9.10
N CYS A 77 14.68 -2.13 -8.53
CA CYS A 77 14.98 -1.09 -7.53
C CYS A 77 14.52 -1.44 -6.11
N GLY A 78 13.77 -2.52 -5.95
CA GLY A 78 13.34 -2.99 -4.64
C GLY A 78 12.15 -2.26 -4.04
N THR A 79 11.59 -1.26 -4.71
CA THR A 79 10.47 -0.49 -4.15
C THR A 79 9.25 -1.38 -3.97
N PRO A 80 8.71 -1.52 -2.74
CA PRO A 80 7.42 -2.18 -2.53
C PRO A 80 6.31 -1.26 -3.06
N LEU A 81 5.42 -1.80 -3.88
CA LEU A 81 4.41 -0.96 -4.52
C LEU A 81 2.99 -1.35 -4.15
N PHE A 82 2.68 -2.64 -4.14
CA PHE A 82 1.31 -3.06 -3.88
C PHE A 82 1.28 -4.42 -3.17
N TRP A 83 0.14 -4.74 -2.60
CA TRP A 83 -0.05 -6.00 -1.88
C TRP A 83 -1.49 -6.47 -1.95
N GLN A 84 -1.65 -7.75 -1.69
CA GLN A 84 -2.93 -8.41 -1.62
C GLN A 84 -2.91 -9.35 -0.43
N GLY A 85 -4.06 -9.51 0.22
CA GLY A 85 -4.18 -10.42 1.35
C GLY A 85 -5.36 -11.36 1.17
N ASP A 86 -5.33 -12.49 1.85
CA ASP A 86 -6.44 -13.43 1.83
C ASP A 86 -7.57 -13.05 2.80
N ILE A 87 -7.39 -12.01 3.61
CA ILE A 87 -8.45 -11.46 4.45
C ILE A 87 -9.50 -10.75 3.60
N ALA A 88 -9.06 -10.04 2.56
CA ALA A 88 -9.94 -9.24 1.72
C ALA A 88 -9.61 -9.52 0.26
N SER A 89 -10.05 -10.69 -0.22
CA SER A 89 -9.87 -11.05 -1.63
C SER A 89 -10.62 -10.04 -2.51
N GLY A 90 -10.01 -9.71 -3.65
CA GLY A 90 -10.57 -8.70 -4.54
C GLY A 90 -10.21 -7.27 -4.17
N ILE A 91 -9.40 -7.07 -3.14
CA ILE A 91 -8.90 -5.76 -2.72
C ILE A 91 -7.38 -5.72 -2.93
N VAL A 92 -6.89 -4.61 -3.44
CA VAL A 92 -5.45 -4.38 -3.65
C VAL A 92 -5.05 -3.14 -2.87
N GLY A 93 -4.00 -3.26 -2.07
CA GLY A 93 -3.40 -2.12 -1.39
C GLY A 93 -2.25 -1.55 -2.21
N ILE A 94 -2.25 -0.25 -2.39
CA ILE A 94 -1.19 0.47 -3.11
C ILE A 94 -0.46 1.35 -2.11
N ALA A 95 0.87 1.33 -2.14
CA ALA A 95 1.67 2.22 -1.31
C ALA A 95 1.40 3.67 -1.72
N VAL A 96 0.87 4.48 -0.81
CA VAL A 96 0.50 5.87 -1.11
C VAL A 96 1.71 6.67 -1.57
N GLY A 97 2.88 6.40 -0.99
CA GLY A 97 4.11 7.06 -1.40
C GLY A 97 4.47 6.83 -2.86
N GLY A 98 3.98 5.75 -3.47
CA GLY A 98 4.22 5.47 -4.89
C GLY A 98 3.56 6.46 -5.83
N PHE A 99 2.50 7.12 -5.39
CA PHE A 99 1.80 8.10 -6.22
C PHE A 99 2.57 9.42 -6.35
N VAL A 100 3.27 9.84 -5.29
CA VAL A 100 3.96 11.13 -5.25
C VAL A 100 3.09 12.22 -5.88
N ASP A 101 1.82 12.22 -5.48
CA ASP A 101 0.79 13.01 -6.13
C ASP A 101 0.30 14.09 -5.15
N PRO A 102 0.59 15.37 -5.42
CA PRO A 102 0.16 16.44 -4.53
C PRO A 102 -1.37 16.58 -4.49
N ASP A 103 -2.08 16.07 -5.48
CA ASP A 103 -3.53 16.13 -5.52
C ASP A 103 -4.20 14.99 -4.74
N PHE A 104 -3.40 14.16 -4.07
CA PHE A 104 -3.91 13.12 -3.18
C PHE A 104 -4.33 13.71 -1.81
N SER A 105 -4.68 14.98 -1.79
CA SER A 105 -4.91 15.76 -0.57
C SER A 105 -6.11 15.28 0.24
N GLY A 106 -7.17 14.80 -0.41
CA GLY A 106 -8.31 14.26 0.32
C GLY A 106 -7.98 13.03 1.16
N ALA A 107 -6.93 12.32 0.79
CA ALA A 107 -6.46 11.17 1.53
C ALA A 107 -5.60 11.57 2.73
N GLU A 108 -4.93 12.71 2.67
CA GLU A 108 -4.09 13.21 3.77
C GLU A 108 -4.90 13.41 5.05
N ASP A 109 -6.10 13.95 4.93
CA ASP A 109 -6.96 14.13 6.09
C ASP A 109 -7.33 12.80 6.74
N LEU A 110 -7.56 11.78 5.92
CA LEU A 110 -7.83 10.43 6.40
C LEU A 110 -6.58 9.83 7.04
N LEU A 111 -5.39 10.10 6.46
CA LEU A 111 -4.12 9.63 6.99
C LEU A 111 -3.88 10.12 8.41
N PHE A 112 -4.09 11.39 8.67
CA PHE A 112 -3.88 11.95 9.99
C PHE A 112 -4.81 11.34 11.03
N ARG A 113 -6.05 11.10 10.66
CA ARG A 113 -7.00 10.44 11.55
C ARG A 113 -6.60 9.02 11.88
N GLU A 114 -6.18 8.27 10.85
CA GLU A 114 -5.77 6.88 11.06
C GLU A 114 -4.48 6.80 11.86
N VAL A 115 -3.54 7.71 11.64
CA VAL A 115 -2.34 7.79 12.47
C VAL A 115 -2.71 7.95 13.93
N GLN A 116 -3.65 8.83 14.23
CA GLN A 116 -4.11 9.02 15.61
C GLN A 116 -4.73 7.76 16.19
N THR A 117 -5.48 7.04 15.38
CA THR A 117 -6.09 5.77 15.80
C THR A 117 -5.04 4.73 16.16
N PHE A 118 -3.92 4.71 15.45
CA PHE A 118 -2.89 3.69 15.64
C PHE A 118 -1.75 4.10 16.54
N VAL A 119 -1.74 5.32 17.07
CA VAL A 119 -0.65 5.80 17.92
C VAL A 119 -0.40 4.87 19.11
N GLY A 120 -1.46 4.31 19.69
CA GLY A 120 -1.32 3.39 20.81
C GLY A 120 -0.58 2.10 20.48
N ARG A 121 -0.42 1.77 19.21
CA ARG A 121 0.27 0.55 18.76
C ARG A 121 1.76 0.75 18.55
N ILE A 122 2.23 1.98 18.60
CA ILE A 122 3.67 2.27 18.49
C ILE A 122 4.38 1.89 19.78
N GLN A 123 3.65 1.80 20.86
CA GLN A 123 4.19 1.46 22.16
C GLN A 123 4.84 0.07 22.14
N PRO A 124 6.08 -0.07 22.60
CA PRO A 124 6.73 -1.37 22.66
C PRO A 124 6.06 -2.32 23.65
#